data_68dca0264750664d85e17c3e9be50e94
#
_entry.id   68dca0264750664d85e17c3e9be50e94
#
_cell.length_a   1.000
_cell.length_b   1.000
_cell.length_c   1.000
_cell.angle_alpha   90.00
_cell.angle_beta   90.00
_cell.angle_gamma   90.00
#
_symmetry.space_group_name_H-M   'P 1'
#
loop_
_entity.id
_entity.type
_entity.pdbx_description
1 polymer ?
#
loop_
_entity_poly.entity_id
_entity_poly.type
_entity_poly.pdbx_seq_one_letter_code
_entity_poly.pdbx_strand_id
1 'polypeptide(L)'
;MRLLTRRCFLRWLLGFSLLPTLPFSVQKAYAQGISPASPDGRRSIAEFFKGEELEYEVGAWIFKRVALGKLSFKEMGEKGRYLSTLQAETLGILGWVARYRVDTYRSVMEEVEGGRRLRSVSFEEDVKVGNKLRRRTHFFDYQKRKWVRVRQRKDGTKVRTEEGIPPGMVYDDFLTASYNFRYGVYGGIERGQKYTVATFPKKGPSSYEVSVASKEEEEKRKKSEKLKNGKEYFVKLFLDPEVTHSKEGLIEGWLSKEFYPTEGTIKDVMVFGDVEGRLIKNNRG
;
A
#
# COMPACT_ATOMS: atom_id res chain seq x y z
N MET A 1 -3.38 -21.92 51.58
CA MET A 1 -3.79 -23.29 52.03
C MET A 1 -4.51 -23.95 50.86
N ARG A 2 -3.93 -25.06 50.36
CA ARG A 2 -4.46 -26.12 49.46
C ARG A 2 -4.95 -25.68 48.07
N LEU A 3 -4.23 -25.92 46.95
CA LEU A 3 -3.87 -27.20 46.33
C LEU A 3 -5.06 -28.10 46.00
N LEU A 4 -5.19 -28.41 44.72
CA LEU A 4 -5.45 -29.72 44.11
C LEU A 4 -6.06 -29.50 42.71
N THR A 5 -5.33 -29.74 41.64
CA THR A 5 -4.90 -30.96 40.94
C THR A 5 -5.97 -31.62 40.09
N ARG A 6 -5.67 -31.60 38.79
CA ARG A 6 -5.59 -32.72 37.81
C ARG A 6 -6.74 -33.71 37.69
N ARG A 7 -7.05 -33.97 36.41
CA ARG A 7 -7.45 -35.24 35.79
C ARG A 7 -8.96 -35.58 35.82
N CYS A 8 -9.46 -35.79 34.58
CA CYS A 8 -10.06 -37.03 34.05
C CYS A 8 -10.68 -36.69 32.68
N PHE A 9 -10.18 -37.17 31.63
CA PHE A 9 -10.12 -38.49 31.04
C PHE A 9 -11.36 -38.85 30.22
N LEU A 10 -11.13 -38.88 28.93
CA LEU A 10 -11.47 -39.87 27.90
C LEU A 10 -12.96 -40.30 27.68
N ARG A 11 -13.19 -40.40 26.39
CA ARG A 11 -14.14 -41.24 25.66
C ARG A 11 -15.56 -40.71 25.50
N TRP A 12 -15.89 -40.42 24.26
CA TRP A 12 -16.76 -41.31 23.46
C TRP A 12 -16.55 -41.10 21.98
N LEU A 13 -16.31 -42.22 21.32
CA LEU A 13 -16.17 -42.44 19.88
C LEU A 13 -17.57 -42.52 19.24
N LEU A 14 -17.57 -42.23 17.93
CA LEU A 14 -18.55 -42.60 16.92
C LEU A 14 -19.76 -41.67 16.72
N GLY A 15 -19.70 -40.95 15.65
CA GLY A 15 -20.80 -40.29 14.97
C GLY A 15 -20.36 -39.82 13.60
N PHE A 16 -20.43 -40.68 12.62
CA PHE A 16 -20.36 -40.36 11.19
C PHE A 16 -21.39 -39.28 10.88
N SER A 17 -20.99 -38.14 10.37
CA SER A 17 -21.85 -37.37 9.49
C SER A 17 -20.99 -36.54 8.52
N LEU A 18 -21.24 -36.82 7.27
CA LEU A 18 -20.81 -36.15 6.07
C LEU A 18 -20.85 -34.62 6.21
N LEU A 19 -19.70 -33.98 6.24
CA LEU A 19 -19.57 -32.56 5.92
C LEU A 19 -19.40 -32.43 4.41
N PRO A 20 -20.21 -31.62 3.73
CA PRO A 20 -19.97 -31.30 2.35
C PRO A 20 -18.68 -30.47 2.26
N THR A 21 -17.72 -31.01 1.54
CA THR A 21 -16.55 -30.29 1.10
C THR A 21 -16.99 -29.14 0.17
N LEU A 22 -17.09 -27.95 0.72
CA LEU A 22 -17.16 -26.73 -0.10
C LEU A 22 -15.83 -26.62 -0.84
N PRO A 23 -15.80 -26.57 -2.16
CA PRO A 23 -14.57 -26.29 -2.88
C PRO A 23 -14.19 -24.84 -2.60
N PHE A 24 -13.04 -24.66 -1.99
CA PHE A 24 -12.37 -23.39 -1.94
C PHE A 24 -11.99 -22.98 -3.37
N SER A 25 -12.87 -22.28 -4.04
CA SER A 25 -12.63 -21.70 -5.37
C SER A 25 -11.93 -20.33 -5.26
N VAL A 26 -10.91 -20.22 -4.42
CA VAL A 26 -10.03 -19.03 -4.38
C VAL A 26 -8.99 -19.05 -5.49
N GLN A 27 -8.83 -20.15 -6.21
CA GLN A 27 -7.80 -20.30 -7.24
C GLN A 27 -8.17 -19.80 -8.64
N LYS A 28 -9.40 -19.36 -8.90
CA LYS A 28 -9.81 -18.94 -10.26
C LYS A 28 -9.72 -17.44 -10.56
N ALA A 29 -9.40 -16.59 -9.60
CA ALA A 29 -9.31 -15.14 -9.85
C ALA A 29 -7.98 -14.70 -10.50
N TYR A 30 -6.97 -15.57 -10.58
CA TYR A 30 -5.65 -15.20 -11.09
C TYR A 30 -5.35 -15.62 -12.53
N ALA A 31 -6.26 -16.36 -13.19
CA ALA A 31 -5.95 -16.96 -14.49
C ALA A 31 -6.71 -16.39 -15.70
N GLN A 32 -7.63 -15.46 -15.51
CA GLN A 32 -8.35 -14.80 -16.61
C GLN A 32 -8.59 -13.32 -16.30
N GLY A 33 -7.49 -12.56 -16.14
CA GLY A 33 -7.56 -11.12 -16.22
C GLY A 33 -7.58 -10.72 -17.70
N ILE A 34 -8.75 -10.51 -18.27
CA ILE A 34 -8.87 -9.61 -19.41
C ILE A 34 -8.49 -8.25 -18.80
N SER A 35 -7.23 -7.85 -19.02
CA SER A 35 -6.77 -6.51 -18.65
C SER A 35 -7.69 -5.52 -19.38
N PRO A 36 -8.45 -4.66 -18.70
CA PRO A 36 -9.12 -3.59 -19.39
C PRO A 36 -8.04 -2.82 -20.13
N ALA A 37 -8.31 -2.49 -21.38
CA ALA A 37 -7.41 -1.66 -22.16
C ALA A 37 -6.97 -0.47 -21.30
N SER A 38 -5.68 -0.18 -21.29
CA SER A 38 -5.15 1.09 -20.78
C SER A 38 -6.10 2.21 -21.23
N PRO A 39 -6.36 3.24 -20.42
CA PRO A 39 -7.17 4.39 -20.85
C PRO A 39 -6.75 4.94 -22.22
N ASP A 40 -5.50 4.71 -22.63
CA ASP A 40 -4.92 5.09 -23.91
C ASP A 40 -4.63 3.90 -24.86
N GLY A 41 -5.09 2.69 -24.54
CA GLY A 41 -5.09 1.50 -25.40
C GLY A 41 -3.75 0.93 -25.87
N ARG A 42 -2.62 1.63 -25.72
CA ARG A 42 -1.33 1.25 -26.33
C ARG A 42 -0.07 1.52 -25.50
N ARG A 43 -0.15 2.28 -24.40
CA ARG A 43 1.04 2.59 -23.58
C ARG A 43 1.29 1.51 -22.54
N SER A 44 2.53 1.15 -22.33
CA SER A 44 2.91 0.32 -21.18
C SER A 44 2.63 1.07 -19.85
N ILE A 45 2.53 0.32 -18.77
CA ILE A 45 2.30 0.91 -17.45
C ILE A 45 3.41 1.90 -17.07
N ALA A 46 4.65 1.62 -17.44
CA ALA A 46 5.77 2.50 -17.16
C ALA A 46 5.72 3.77 -18.02
N GLU A 47 5.35 3.68 -19.30
CA GLU A 47 5.15 4.85 -20.15
C GLU A 47 3.97 5.71 -19.66
N PHE A 48 2.93 5.08 -19.09
CA PHE A 48 1.78 5.79 -18.54
C PHE A 48 2.16 6.65 -17.34
N PHE A 49 3.11 6.22 -16.49
CA PHE A 49 3.56 6.95 -15.30
C PHE A 49 4.91 7.66 -15.47
N LYS A 50 5.54 7.58 -16.62
CA LYS A 50 6.87 8.16 -16.88
C LYS A 50 6.90 9.64 -16.51
N GLY A 51 7.85 10.00 -15.64
CA GLY A 51 8.06 11.38 -15.22
C GLY A 51 7.04 11.91 -14.22
N GLU A 52 6.14 11.07 -13.69
CA GLU A 52 5.19 11.51 -12.68
C GLU A 52 5.91 12.02 -11.42
N GLU A 53 5.64 13.28 -11.06
CA GLU A 53 6.02 13.88 -9.78
C GLU A 53 4.81 14.58 -9.17
N LEU A 54 4.41 14.13 -7.98
CA LEU A 54 3.27 14.66 -7.22
C LEU A 54 3.78 15.20 -5.89
N GLU A 55 3.44 16.46 -5.58
CA GLU A 55 3.80 17.08 -4.30
C GLU A 55 2.54 17.36 -3.49
N TYR A 56 2.61 17.05 -2.20
CA TYR A 56 1.49 17.14 -1.27
C TYR A 56 1.84 18.04 -0.09
N GLU A 57 0.90 18.90 0.26
CA GLU A 57 0.88 19.55 1.56
C GLU A 57 0.12 18.68 2.55
N VAL A 58 0.68 18.47 3.73
CA VAL A 58 0.09 17.63 4.77
C VAL A 58 -0.32 18.49 5.94
N GLY A 59 -1.55 18.32 6.40
CA GLY A 59 -2.16 18.94 7.57
C GLY A 59 -2.49 17.94 8.66
N ALA A 60 -2.56 18.39 9.90
CA ALA A 60 -3.06 17.63 11.05
C ALA A 60 -3.73 18.58 12.04
N TRP A 61 -4.90 18.19 12.55
CA TRP A 61 -5.76 19.04 13.40
C TRP A 61 -6.08 20.39 12.71
N ILE A 62 -5.78 21.51 13.40
CA ILE A 62 -5.95 22.87 12.90
C ILE A 62 -4.76 23.38 12.08
N PHE A 63 -3.66 22.63 12.04
CA PHE A 63 -2.44 23.02 11.33
C PHE A 63 -2.49 22.53 9.88
N LYS A 64 -2.47 23.47 8.93
CA LYS A 64 -2.61 23.17 7.51
C LYS A 64 -1.36 22.62 6.83
N ARG A 65 -0.16 22.97 7.34
CA ARG A 65 1.11 22.62 6.69
C ARG A 65 2.11 22.14 7.74
N VAL A 66 1.96 20.90 8.14
CA VAL A 66 2.82 20.26 9.15
C VAL A 66 3.86 19.34 8.53
N ALA A 67 3.66 18.94 7.28
CA ALA A 67 4.62 18.16 6.52
C ALA A 67 4.45 18.42 5.01
N LEU A 68 5.48 18.02 4.25
CA LEU A 68 5.44 17.92 2.80
C LEU A 68 5.63 16.46 2.40
N GLY A 69 4.87 16.04 1.38
CA GLY A 69 4.99 14.73 0.75
C GLY A 69 5.40 14.89 -0.72
N LYS A 70 6.28 14.01 -1.20
CA LYS A 70 6.63 13.93 -2.62
C LYS A 70 6.61 12.48 -3.08
N LEU A 71 5.83 12.21 -4.13
CA LEU A 71 5.82 10.93 -4.84
C LEU A 71 6.43 11.14 -6.22
N SER A 72 7.33 10.25 -6.63
CA SER A 72 7.92 10.30 -7.97
C SER A 72 8.05 8.92 -8.58
N PHE A 73 8.01 8.85 -9.92
CA PHE A 73 8.23 7.64 -10.72
C PHE A 73 9.26 7.94 -11.80
N LYS A 74 10.38 7.20 -11.81
CA LYS A 74 11.50 7.44 -12.71
C LYS A 74 12.00 6.14 -13.31
N GLU A 75 12.40 6.19 -14.58
CA GLU A 75 13.15 5.13 -15.22
C GLU A 75 14.57 5.06 -14.64
N MET A 76 15.07 3.86 -14.43
CA MET A 76 16.45 3.62 -14.00
C MET A 76 17.36 3.46 -15.23
N GLY A 77 18.67 3.50 -15.05
CA GLY A 77 19.61 3.25 -16.15
C GLY A 77 19.56 1.83 -16.72
N GLU A 78 19.02 0.88 -15.96
CA GLU A 78 18.77 -0.49 -16.40
C GLU A 78 17.41 -0.58 -17.09
N LYS A 79 17.41 -1.07 -18.35
CA LYS A 79 16.20 -1.18 -19.17
C LYS A 79 15.11 -2.01 -18.49
N GLY A 80 13.91 -1.49 -18.47
CA GLY A 80 12.73 -2.16 -17.86
C GLY A 80 12.70 -2.09 -16.33
N ARG A 81 13.57 -1.28 -15.73
CA ARG A 81 13.62 -1.02 -14.29
C ARG A 81 13.18 0.40 -13.98
N TYR A 82 12.36 0.53 -12.95
CA TYR A 82 11.77 1.80 -12.54
C TYR A 82 11.91 1.99 -11.04
N LEU A 83 12.10 3.21 -10.60
CA LEU A 83 12.17 3.60 -9.20
C LEU A 83 10.99 4.52 -8.87
N SER A 84 10.18 4.11 -7.92
CA SER A 84 9.26 5.03 -7.25
C SER A 84 9.80 5.42 -5.88
N THR A 85 9.67 6.68 -5.54
CA THR A 85 10.04 7.21 -4.23
C THR A 85 8.88 8.01 -3.66
N LEU A 86 8.46 7.66 -2.44
CA LEU A 86 7.58 8.46 -1.61
C LEU A 86 8.41 8.98 -0.43
N GLN A 87 8.50 10.29 -0.31
CA GLN A 87 9.14 10.96 0.83
C GLN A 87 8.13 11.86 1.53
N ALA A 88 8.12 11.82 2.85
CA ALA A 88 7.36 12.75 3.68
C ALA A 88 8.27 13.31 4.77
N GLU A 89 8.24 14.63 4.97
CA GLU A 89 9.03 15.31 6.00
C GLU A 89 8.16 16.27 6.81
N THR A 90 8.33 16.21 8.13
CA THR A 90 7.61 17.09 9.05
C THR A 90 8.27 18.46 9.14
N LEU A 91 7.45 19.50 9.24
CA LEU A 91 7.85 20.92 9.19
C LEU A 91 7.44 21.68 10.45
N GLY A 92 8.09 22.84 10.67
CA GLY A 92 7.69 23.82 11.67
C GLY A 92 7.67 23.30 13.10
N ILE A 93 6.73 23.79 13.91
CA ILE A 93 6.59 23.43 15.33
C ILE A 93 6.26 21.94 15.50
N LEU A 94 5.38 21.40 14.68
CA LEU A 94 5.08 19.96 14.73
C LEU A 94 6.24 19.11 14.22
N GLY A 95 7.08 19.64 13.33
CA GLY A 95 8.36 19.04 12.97
C GLY A 95 9.28 18.93 14.18
N TRP A 96 9.37 19.98 15.00
CA TRP A 96 10.15 19.94 16.23
C TRP A 96 9.61 18.90 17.22
N VAL A 97 8.30 18.85 17.45
CA VAL A 97 7.65 17.83 18.30
C VAL A 97 7.88 16.41 17.75
N ALA A 98 7.78 16.22 16.45
CA ALA A 98 8.06 14.96 15.75
C ALA A 98 9.57 14.70 15.57
N ARG A 99 10.45 15.59 16.11
CA ARG A 99 11.91 15.52 15.99
C ARG A 99 12.39 15.53 14.55
N TYR A 100 11.77 16.36 13.69
CA TYR A 100 12.04 16.47 12.26
C TYR A 100 12.08 15.09 11.58
N ARG A 101 10.95 14.40 11.68
CA ARG A 101 10.80 13.08 11.10
C ARG A 101 10.80 13.16 9.58
N VAL A 102 11.56 12.26 8.96
CA VAL A 102 11.58 12.05 7.52
C VAL A 102 11.36 10.57 7.25
N ASP A 103 10.29 10.26 6.53
CA ASP A 103 9.98 8.92 6.06
C ASP A 103 10.26 8.86 4.56
N THR A 104 11.06 7.90 4.14
CA THR A 104 11.35 7.67 2.72
C THR A 104 11.11 6.21 2.39
N TYR A 105 10.26 5.99 1.41
CA TYR A 105 9.95 4.67 0.86
C TYR A 105 10.41 4.64 -0.59
N ARG A 106 11.14 3.59 -0.98
CA ARG A 106 11.61 3.39 -2.36
C ARG A 106 11.23 2.02 -2.82
N SER A 107 10.61 1.94 -3.99
CA SER A 107 10.31 0.68 -4.67
C SER A 107 11.04 0.62 -6.00
N VAL A 108 11.89 -0.38 -6.15
CA VAL A 108 12.44 -0.76 -7.46
C VAL A 108 11.49 -1.78 -8.06
N MET A 109 11.02 -1.48 -9.25
CA MET A 109 10.03 -2.27 -9.98
C MET A 109 10.56 -2.66 -11.35
N GLU A 110 10.02 -3.73 -11.90
CA GLU A 110 10.23 -4.13 -13.28
C GLU A 110 8.91 -4.29 -14.02
N GLU A 111 8.91 -3.96 -15.31
CA GLU A 111 7.78 -4.25 -16.19
C GLU A 111 7.72 -5.75 -16.51
N VAL A 112 6.54 -6.33 -16.37
CA VAL A 112 6.24 -7.71 -16.71
C VAL A 112 4.94 -7.80 -17.52
N GLU A 113 4.58 -9.00 -17.98
CA GLU A 113 3.35 -9.24 -18.73
C GLU A 113 3.22 -8.34 -19.98
N GLY A 114 4.35 -8.10 -20.68
CA GLY A 114 4.35 -7.26 -21.89
C GLY A 114 4.07 -5.78 -21.60
N GLY A 115 4.49 -5.27 -20.45
CA GLY A 115 4.32 -3.86 -20.06
C GLY A 115 2.96 -3.57 -19.42
N ARG A 116 2.19 -4.60 -19.03
CA ARG A 116 0.85 -4.41 -18.45
C ARG A 116 0.83 -4.42 -16.93
N ARG A 117 1.96 -4.75 -16.30
CA ARG A 117 2.09 -4.84 -14.85
C ARG A 117 3.47 -4.41 -14.40
N LEU A 118 3.55 -3.74 -13.25
CA LEU A 118 4.77 -3.57 -12.49
C LEU A 118 4.88 -4.68 -11.43
N ARG A 119 6.09 -5.18 -11.22
CA ARG A 119 6.39 -6.19 -10.20
C ARG A 119 7.50 -5.67 -9.29
N SER A 120 7.29 -5.73 -7.97
CA SER A 120 8.29 -5.32 -6.99
C SER A 120 9.54 -6.18 -7.11
N VAL A 121 10.71 -5.55 -7.16
CA VAL A 121 12.03 -6.20 -7.11
C VAL A 121 12.66 -5.98 -5.75
N SER A 122 12.60 -4.74 -5.25
CA SER A 122 12.97 -4.42 -3.87
C SER A 122 12.14 -3.26 -3.36
N PHE A 123 11.96 -3.27 -2.04
CA PHE A 123 11.25 -2.21 -1.33
C PHE A 123 12.06 -1.79 -0.10
N GLU A 124 12.37 -0.51 0.03
CA GLU A 124 13.15 0.06 1.12
C GLU A 124 12.29 1.03 1.94
N GLU A 125 12.39 0.90 3.24
CA GLU A 125 11.75 1.76 4.24
C GLU A 125 12.85 2.44 5.07
N ASP A 126 13.04 3.74 4.89
CA ASP A 126 13.93 4.58 5.70
C ASP A 126 13.10 5.54 6.55
N VAL A 127 13.16 5.38 7.87
CA VAL A 127 12.47 6.25 8.83
C VAL A 127 13.51 6.93 9.71
N LYS A 128 13.68 8.23 9.53
CA LYS A 128 14.57 9.09 10.33
C LYS A 128 13.76 9.90 11.34
N VAL A 129 14.13 9.82 12.62
CA VAL A 129 13.54 10.61 13.70
C VAL A 129 14.68 11.22 14.52
N GLY A 130 14.92 12.51 14.36
CA GLY A 130 16.13 13.18 14.87
C GLY A 130 17.38 12.48 14.32
N ASN A 131 18.27 12.03 15.19
CA ASN A 131 19.50 11.33 14.82
C ASN A 131 19.33 9.80 14.65
N LYS A 132 18.11 9.27 14.81
CA LYS A 132 17.87 7.83 14.72
C LYS A 132 17.33 7.48 13.34
N LEU A 133 18.04 6.59 12.63
CA LEU A 133 17.61 6.02 11.36
C LEU A 133 17.22 4.56 11.56
N ARG A 134 16.05 4.19 11.09
CA ARG A 134 15.60 2.80 10.94
C ARG A 134 15.51 2.48 9.48
N ARG A 135 16.23 1.45 9.04
CA ARG A 135 16.21 0.97 7.65
C ARG A 135 15.76 -0.48 7.60
N ARG A 136 14.83 -0.75 6.70
CA ARG A 136 14.41 -2.10 6.31
C ARG A 136 14.43 -2.18 4.80
N THR A 137 14.93 -3.27 4.26
CA THR A 137 14.90 -3.54 2.83
C THR A 137 14.32 -4.92 2.59
N HIS A 138 13.41 -5.02 1.65
CA HIS A 138 12.78 -6.24 1.19
C HIS A 138 13.25 -6.51 -0.24
N PHE A 139 13.65 -7.74 -0.53
CA PHE A 139 14.05 -8.19 -1.85
C PHE A 139 13.17 -9.35 -2.27
N PHE A 140 12.70 -9.35 -3.51
CA PHE A 140 11.81 -10.36 -4.08
C PHE A 140 12.52 -11.07 -5.24
N ASP A 141 12.89 -12.32 -5.03
CA ASP A 141 13.45 -13.20 -6.06
C ASP A 141 12.38 -14.19 -6.52
N TYR A 142 11.68 -13.85 -7.59
CA TYR A 142 10.59 -14.68 -8.12
C TYR A 142 11.09 -15.93 -8.86
N GLN A 143 12.33 -15.95 -9.33
CA GLN A 143 12.93 -17.15 -9.93
C GLN A 143 13.20 -18.19 -8.87
N LYS A 144 13.81 -17.79 -7.75
CA LYS A 144 14.06 -18.66 -6.59
C LYS A 144 12.88 -18.78 -5.66
N ARG A 145 11.79 -18.07 -5.90
CA ARG A 145 10.60 -18.02 -5.05
C ARG A 145 10.94 -17.66 -3.61
N LYS A 146 11.75 -16.61 -3.41
CA LYS A 146 12.24 -16.17 -2.12
C LYS A 146 11.98 -14.70 -1.88
N TRP A 147 11.53 -14.39 -0.68
CA TRP A 147 11.45 -13.05 -0.15
C TRP A 147 12.44 -12.89 1.01
N VAL A 148 13.29 -11.89 0.92
CA VAL A 148 14.35 -11.61 1.89
C VAL A 148 14.12 -10.26 2.52
N ARG A 149 14.08 -10.22 3.84
CA ARG A 149 14.03 -8.97 4.60
C ARG A 149 15.36 -8.74 5.30
N VAL A 150 15.94 -7.57 5.11
CA VAL A 150 17.14 -7.08 5.79
C VAL A 150 16.76 -5.92 6.69
N ARG A 151 17.05 -6.01 7.98
CA ARG A 151 16.81 -4.95 8.96
C ARG A 151 18.11 -4.57 9.64
N GLN A 152 18.42 -3.28 9.70
CA GLN A 152 19.54 -2.78 10.47
C GLN A 152 19.13 -2.60 11.95
N ARG A 153 19.92 -3.15 12.87
CA ARG A 153 19.79 -2.95 14.32
C ARG A 153 20.45 -1.62 14.73
N LYS A 154 20.19 -1.18 15.97
CA LYS A 154 20.77 0.07 16.54
C LYS A 154 22.30 0.02 16.64
N ASP A 155 22.87 -1.15 16.81
CA ASP A 155 24.32 -1.41 16.87
C ASP A 155 24.98 -1.45 15.49
N GLY A 156 24.22 -1.21 14.41
CA GLY A 156 24.69 -1.28 13.03
C GLY A 156 24.64 -2.68 12.42
N THR A 157 24.43 -3.74 13.21
CA THR A 157 24.35 -5.11 12.70
C THR A 157 23.12 -5.29 11.80
N LYS A 158 23.27 -6.13 10.76
CA LYS A 158 22.16 -6.46 9.85
C LYS A 158 21.58 -7.82 10.20
N VAL A 159 20.27 -7.87 10.38
CA VAL A 159 19.51 -9.12 10.55
C VAL A 159 18.81 -9.42 9.25
N ARG A 160 19.08 -10.60 8.69
CA ARG A 160 18.46 -11.12 7.48
C ARG A 160 17.47 -12.22 7.87
N THR A 161 16.26 -12.15 7.33
CA THR A 161 15.26 -13.22 7.36
C THR A 161 14.85 -13.55 5.94
N GLU A 162 14.60 -14.84 5.67
CA GLU A 162 14.25 -15.34 4.35
C GLU A 162 13.01 -16.21 4.46
N GLU A 163 12.05 -16.05 3.57
CA GLU A 163 10.80 -16.79 3.51
C GLU A 163 10.49 -17.17 2.07
N GLY A 164 9.73 -18.24 1.87
CA GLY A 164 9.28 -18.66 0.54
C GLY A 164 8.13 -17.80 0.03
N ILE A 165 8.13 -17.50 -1.27
CA ILE A 165 6.98 -16.93 -1.96
C ILE A 165 6.13 -18.08 -2.50
N PRO A 166 4.85 -18.24 -2.13
CA PRO A 166 3.99 -19.33 -2.60
C PRO A 166 3.90 -19.37 -4.14
N PRO A 167 3.79 -20.56 -4.77
CA PRO A 167 3.64 -20.67 -6.22
C PRO A 167 2.48 -19.82 -6.75
N GLY A 168 2.67 -19.15 -7.90
CA GLY A 168 1.68 -18.25 -8.48
C GLY A 168 1.49 -16.91 -7.78
N MET A 169 2.08 -16.71 -6.58
CA MET A 169 1.96 -15.45 -5.86
C MET A 169 2.99 -14.42 -6.35
N VAL A 170 2.54 -13.19 -6.53
CA VAL A 170 3.37 -11.99 -6.72
C VAL A 170 3.04 -11.04 -5.57
N TYR A 171 4.07 -10.60 -4.86
CA TYR A 171 3.91 -9.62 -3.80
C TYR A 171 4.13 -8.20 -4.34
N ASP A 172 3.18 -7.34 -4.11
CA ASP A 172 3.34 -5.93 -4.40
C ASP A 172 3.58 -5.17 -3.08
N ASP A 173 4.62 -4.35 -3.02
CA ASP A 173 4.71 -3.32 -2.00
C ASP A 173 3.65 -2.24 -2.27
N PHE A 174 3.40 -1.35 -1.30
CA PHE A 174 2.30 -0.40 -1.42
C PHE A 174 2.49 0.63 -2.55
N LEU A 175 3.74 0.96 -2.94
CA LEU A 175 4.01 1.84 -4.07
C LEU A 175 3.70 1.12 -5.39
N THR A 176 4.24 -0.10 -5.56
CA THR A 176 3.92 -0.94 -6.72
C THR A 176 2.42 -1.20 -6.82
N ALA A 177 1.77 -1.54 -5.70
CA ALA A 177 0.32 -1.74 -5.64
C ALA A 177 -0.47 -0.51 -6.07
N SER A 178 -0.03 0.69 -5.66
CA SER A 178 -0.66 1.96 -6.04
C SER A 178 -0.61 2.20 -7.56
N TYR A 179 0.54 1.99 -8.20
CA TYR A 179 0.66 2.14 -9.65
C TYR A 179 -0.13 1.07 -10.39
N ASN A 180 -0.05 -0.18 -9.97
CA ASN A 180 -0.82 -1.28 -10.55
C ASN A 180 -2.34 -1.05 -10.44
N PHE A 181 -2.81 -0.57 -9.29
CA PHE A 181 -4.22 -0.23 -9.09
C PHE A 181 -4.66 0.91 -10.02
N ARG A 182 -3.90 1.98 -10.07
CA ARG A 182 -4.21 3.16 -10.89
C ARG A 182 -4.18 2.86 -12.40
N TYR A 183 -3.40 1.88 -12.81
CA TYR A 183 -3.34 1.40 -14.20
C TYR A 183 -4.45 0.39 -14.53
N GLY A 184 -5.10 -0.19 -13.51
CA GLY A 184 -6.16 -1.18 -13.68
C GLY A 184 -5.69 -2.63 -13.75
N VAL A 185 -4.51 -2.96 -13.23
CA VAL A 185 -3.97 -4.34 -13.20
C VAL A 185 -4.87 -5.32 -12.48
N TYR A 186 -5.58 -4.86 -11.45
CA TYR A 186 -6.50 -5.70 -10.66
C TYR A 186 -7.95 -5.65 -11.16
N GLY A 187 -8.17 -5.06 -12.33
CA GLY A 187 -9.45 -4.70 -12.89
C GLY A 187 -9.59 -3.18 -13.01
N GLY A 188 -10.47 -2.71 -13.89
CA GLY A 188 -10.76 -1.28 -14.03
C GLY A 188 -11.25 -0.67 -12.70
N ILE A 189 -10.98 0.61 -12.48
CA ILE A 189 -11.49 1.31 -11.29
C ILE A 189 -12.98 1.55 -11.48
N GLU A 190 -13.79 0.74 -10.81
CA GLU A 190 -15.25 0.76 -10.90
C GLU A 190 -15.88 1.08 -9.55
N ARG A 191 -16.92 1.92 -9.56
CA ARG A 191 -17.65 2.32 -8.34
C ARG A 191 -18.34 1.12 -7.70
N GLY A 192 -18.24 1.04 -6.37
CA GLY A 192 -18.81 -0.05 -5.58
C GLY A 192 -17.96 -1.32 -5.53
N GLN A 193 -16.83 -1.37 -6.25
CA GLN A 193 -15.96 -2.54 -6.29
C GLN A 193 -14.93 -2.55 -5.15
N LYS A 194 -14.52 -3.79 -4.79
CA LYS A 194 -13.44 -4.06 -3.85
C LYS A 194 -12.35 -4.86 -4.53
N TYR A 195 -11.11 -4.52 -4.21
CA TYR A 195 -9.91 -5.14 -4.76
C TYR A 195 -9.03 -5.65 -3.62
N THR A 196 -8.49 -6.84 -3.81
CA THR A 196 -7.53 -7.43 -2.87
C THR A 196 -6.19 -7.59 -3.57
N VAL A 197 -5.16 -6.97 -3.02
CA VAL A 197 -3.82 -6.96 -3.58
C VAL A 197 -2.89 -7.73 -2.66
N ALA A 198 -2.28 -8.80 -3.16
CA ALA A 198 -1.34 -9.61 -2.39
C ALA A 198 -0.08 -8.79 -2.03
N THR A 199 0.31 -8.83 -0.77
CA THR A 199 1.55 -8.21 -0.28
C THR A 199 2.33 -9.21 0.56
N PHE A 200 3.60 -8.89 0.82
CA PHE A 200 4.44 -9.74 1.65
C PHE A 200 4.00 -9.67 3.13
N PRO A 201 3.97 -10.82 3.83
CA PRO A 201 3.51 -10.87 5.22
C PRO A 201 4.50 -10.14 6.13
N LYS A 202 4.01 -9.14 6.89
CA LYS A 202 4.74 -8.56 8.03
C LYS A 202 4.25 -9.23 9.31
N LYS A 203 3.52 -8.51 10.15
CA LYS A 203 2.82 -9.05 11.31
C LYS A 203 1.30 -9.04 11.11
N GLY A 204 0.84 -8.41 10.05
CA GLY A 204 -0.55 -8.20 9.70
C GLY A 204 -0.99 -9.02 8.50
N PRO A 205 -2.06 -8.62 7.84
CA PRO A 205 -2.59 -9.30 6.67
C PRO A 205 -1.57 -9.32 5.52
N SER A 206 -1.59 -10.40 4.74
CA SER A 206 -0.78 -10.56 3.53
C SER A 206 -1.45 -9.96 2.28
N SER A 207 -2.36 -9.03 2.48
CA SER A 207 -3.04 -8.32 1.39
C SER A 207 -3.43 -6.90 1.81
N TYR A 208 -3.48 -6.01 0.82
CA TYR A 208 -4.15 -4.72 0.93
C TYR A 208 -5.58 -4.87 0.42
N GLU A 209 -6.52 -4.21 1.08
CA GLU A 209 -7.88 -4.05 0.58
C GLU A 209 -8.08 -2.63 0.08
N VAL A 210 -8.56 -2.48 -1.15
CA VAL A 210 -8.96 -1.21 -1.74
C VAL A 210 -10.43 -1.28 -2.09
N SER A 211 -11.23 -0.34 -1.64
CA SER A 211 -12.63 -0.22 -2.04
C SER A 211 -12.89 1.13 -2.71
N VAL A 212 -13.61 1.11 -3.82
CA VAL A 212 -14.08 2.30 -4.52
C VAL A 212 -15.53 2.55 -4.11
N ALA A 213 -15.83 3.74 -3.65
CA ALA A 213 -17.17 4.10 -3.20
C ALA A 213 -18.21 4.01 -4.33
N SER A 214 -19.47 3.82 -3.96
CA SER A 214 -20.58 3.97 -4.92
C SER A 214 -20.76 5.44 -5.31
N LYS A 215 -21.46 5.68 -6.41
CA LYS A 215 -21.76 7.05 -6.85
C LYS A 215 -22.56 7.81 -5.79
N GLU A 216 -23.49 7.15 -5.13
CA GLU A 216 -24.32 7.74 -4.08
C GLU A 216 -23.48 8.14 -2.86
N GLU A 217 -22.51 7.28 -2.45
CA GLU A 217 -21.60 7.58 -1.37
C GLU A 217 -20.68 8.76 -1.72
N GLU A 218 -20.15 8.81 -2.94
CA GLU A 218 -19.35 9.93 -3.45
C GLU A 218 -20.12 11.24 -3.41
N GLU A 219 -21.36 11.26 -3.94
CA GLU A 219 -22.21 12.46 -3.98
C GLU A 219 -22.58 12.94 -2.58
N LYS A 220 -22.91 12.01 -1.67
CA LYS A 220 -23.17 12.34 -0.27
C LYS A 220 -21.95 12.99 0.38
N ARG A 221 -20.76 12.45 0.12
CA ARG A 221 -19.51 12.96 0.67
C ARG A 221 -19.13 14.32 0.07
N LYS A 222 -19.24 14.48 -1.24
CA LYS A 222 -19.02 15.78 -1.91
C LYS A 222 -19.89 16.90 -1.33
N LYS A 223 -21.16 16.60 -1.04
CA LYS A 223 -22.08 17.57 -0.41
C LYS A 223 -21.67 17.90 1.02
N SER A 224 -21.32 16.90 1.83
CA SER A 224 -20.96 17.10 3.24
C SER A 224 -19.65 17.86 3.41
N GLU A 225 -18.67 17.60 2.57
CA GLU A 225 -17.33 18.20 2.64
C GLU A 225 -17.18 19.49 1.82
N LYS A 226 -18.24 19.91 1.11
CA LYS A 226 -18.24 21.09 0.19
C LYS A 226 -17.07 21.06 -0.79
N LEU A 227 -16.81 19.89 -1.38
CA LEU A 227 -15.63 19.65 -2.18
C LEU A 227 -15.66 20.40 -3.51
N LYS A 228 -14.47 20.83 -3.94
CA LYS A 228 -14.24 21.46 -5.24
C LYS A 228 -14.16 20.40 -6.36
N ASN A 229 -14.27 20.85 -7.62
CA ASN A 229 -14.10 20.00 -8.81
C ASN A 229 -12.72 19.30 -8.84
N GLY A 230 -12.62 18.20 -9.60
CA GLY A 230 -11.37 17.43 -9.77
C GLY A 230 -11.26 16.19 -8.90
N LYS A 231 -12.27 15.89 -8.08
CA LYS A 231 -12.37 14.67 -7.26
C LYS A 231 -13.41 13.76 -7.90
N GLU A 232 -12.93 12.65 -8.50
CA GLU A 232 -13.80 11.78 -9.31
C GLU A 232 -14.16 10.50 -8.57
N TYR A 233 -13.16 9.76 -8.05
CA TYR A 233 -13.38 8.50 -7.36
C TYR A 233 -12.96 8.59 -5.89
N PHE A 234 -13.87 8.23 -4.98
CA PHE A 234 -13.54 8.11 -3.57
C PHE A 234 -13.09 6.69 -3.27
N VAL A 235 -11.91 6.54 -2.68
CA VAL A 235 -11.32 5.24 -2.39
C VAL A 235 -10.99 5.11 -0.90
N LYS A 236 -11.11 3.89 -0.38
CA LYS A 236 -10.65 3.49 0.95
C LYS A 236 -9.60 2.41 0.77
N LEU A 237 -8.48 2.58 1.44
CA LEU A 237 -7.34 1.66 1.40
C LEU A 237 -7.00 1.24 2.82
N PHE A 238 -6.88 -0.06 3.05
CA PHE A 238 -6.40 -0.61 4.31
C PHE A 238 -4.96 -1.11 4.13
N LEU A 239 -4.04 -0.44 4.81
CA LEU A 239 -2.62 -0.81 4.89
C LEU A 239 -2.30 -1.37 6.28
N ASP A 240 -1.10 -1.96 6.40
CA ASP A 240 -0.56 -2.31 7.70
C ASP A 240 -0.48 -1.06 8.60
N PRO A 241 -1.07 -1.09 9.82
CA PRO A 241 -0.99 0.02 10.79
C PRO A 241 0.44 0.45 11.13
N GLU A 242 1.44 -0.43 11.00
CA GLU A 242 2.85 -0.05 11.16
C GLU A 242 3.34 0.91 10.06
N VAL A 243 2.76 0.86 8.86
CA VAL A 243 3.10 1.76 7.75
C VAL A 243 2.47 3.13 7.94
N THR A 244 1.20 3.15 8.29
CA THR A 244 0.42 4.39 8.46
C THR A 244 0.63 5.05 9.81
N HIS A 245 1.20 4.33 10.79
CA HIS A 245 1.27 4.74 12.19
C HIS A 245 -0.09 5.11 12.78
N SER A 246 -1.14 4.48 12.31
CA SER A 246 -2.53 4.67 12.73
C SER A 246 -3.06 3.43 13.45
N LYS A 247 -4.26 3.53 14.02
CA LYS A 247 -4.86 2.40 14.75
C LYS A 247 -5.29 1.27 13.81
N GLU A 248 -5.90 1.60 12.68
CA GLU A 248 -6.55 0.64 11.78
C GLU A 248 -5.89 0.53 10.40
N GLY A 249 -4.95 1.41 10.09
CA GLY A 249 -4.33 1.44 8.76
C GLY A 249 -5.22 1.99 7.66
N LEU A 250 -6.35 2.63 8.03
CA LEU A 250 -7.30 3.16 7.06
C LEU A 250 -6.81 4.47 6.46
N ILE A 251 -6.75 4.50 5.13
CA ILE A 251 -6.56 5.70 4.32
C ILE A 251 -7.81 5.90 3.47
N GLU A 252 -8.40 7.07 3.56
CA GLU A 252 -9.48 7.51 2.68
C GLU A 252 -8.93 8.56 1.74
N GLY A 253 -9.39 8.60 0.49
CA GLY A 253 -8.88 9.61 -0.44
C GLY A 253 -9.68 9.73 -1.73
N TRP A 254 -9.35 10.76 -2.48
CA TRP A 254 -9.93 11.05 -3.78
C TRP A 254 -8.90 10.87 -4.89
N LEU A 255 -9.32 10.22 -5.95
CA LEU A 255 -8.59 10.18 -7.21
C LEU A 255 -9.21 11.17 -8.21
N SER A 256 -8.38 11.73 -9.07
CA SER A 256 -8.82 12.47 -10.23
C SER A 256 -9.41 11.55 -11.30
N LYS A 257 -9.91 12.13 -12.38
CA LYS A 257 -10.33 11.40 -13.57
C LYS A 257 -9.18 10.64 -14.24
N GLU A 258 -7.96 11.15 -14.12
CA GLU A 258 -6.73 10.53 -14.63
C GLU A 258 -6.07 9.61 -13.59
N PHE A 259 -6.79 9.25 -12.53
CA PHE A 259 -6.41 8.31 -11.48
C PHE A 259 -5.16 8.70 -10.66
N TYR A 260 -4.79 9.98 -10.55
CA TYR A 260 -3.81 10.39 -9.55
C TYR A 260 -4.48 10.82 -8.24
N PRO A 261 -3.84 10.54 -7.08
CA PRO A 261 -4.39 10.93 -5.79
C PRO A 261 -4.40 12.47 -5.64
N THR A 262 -5.58 13.06 -5.42
CA THR A 262 -5.73 14.51 -5.23
C THR A 262 -5.76 14.91 -3.77
N GLU A 263 -6.30 14.03 -2.95
CA GLU A 263 -6.42 14.23 -1.50
C GLU A 263 -6.49 12.87 -0.80
N GLY A 264 -5.93 12.78 0.39
CA GLY A 264 -6.00 11.57 1.19
C GLY A 264 -5.94 11.89 2.68
N THR A 265 -6.64 11.10 3.48
CA THR A 265 -6.67 11.20 4.93
C THR A 265 -6.26 9.87 5.53
N ILE A 266 -5.17 9.84 6.29
CA ILE A 266 -4.84 8.72 7.16
C ILE A 266 -5.63 8.90 8.44
N LYS A 267 -6.51 7.94 8.73
CA LYS A 267 -7.39 8.01 9.90
C LYS A 267 -6.67 7.58 11.17
N ASP A 268 -6.97 8.25 12.27
CA ASP A 268 -6.51 7.89 13.62
C ASP A 268 -4.99 7.66 13.77
N VAL A 269 -4.18 8.54 13.18
CA VAL A 269 -2.72 8.51 13.36
C VAL A 269 -2.41 8.79 14.83
N MET A 270 -1.59 7.93 15.43
CA MET A 270 -1.21 8.06 16.84
C MET A 270 -0.64 9.44 17.12
N VAL A 271 -1.16 10.11 18.18
CA VAL A 271 -0.80 11.46 18.61
C VAL A 271 -1.38 12.59 17.75
N PHE A 272 -1.59 12.38 16.44
CA PHE A 272 -1.97 13.45 15.50
C PHE A 272 -3.43 13.40 15.04
N GLY A 273 -4.19 12.33 15.40
CA GLY A 273 -5.55 12.15 14.88
C GLY A 273 -5.57 11.93 13.37
N ASP A 274 -6.51 12.52 12.68
CA ASP A 274 -6.57 12.46 11.22
C ASP A 274 -5.48 13.34 10.59
N VAL A 275 -4.73 12.75 9.67
CA VAL A 275 -3.67 13.43 8.92
C VAL A 275 -4.08 13.51 7.47
N GLU A 276 -4.23 14.73 6.96
CA GLU A 276 -4.72 15.02 5.61
C GLU A 276 -3.58 15.42 4.69
N GLY A 277 -3.51 14.80 3.52
CA GLY A 277 -2.61 15.19 2.43
C GLY A 277 -3.41 15.76 1.26
N ARG A 278 -2.99 16.90 0.74
CA ARG A 278 -3.60 17.54 -0.43
C ARG A 278 -2.56 17.80 -1.50
N LEU A 279 -2.87 17.40 -2.74
CA LEU A 279 -2.03 17.66 -3.90
C LEU A 279 -1.90 19.17 -4.13
N ILE A 280 -0.66 19.66 -4.20
CA ILE A 280 -0.36 21.08 -4.48
C ILE A 280 0.38 21.25 -5.81
N LYS A 281 1.02 20.18 -6.31
CA LYS A 281 1.72 20.23 -7.59
C LYS A 281 1.66 18.86 -8.26
N ASN A 282 1.35 18.87 -9.55
CA ASN A 282 1.34 17.70 -10.41
C ASN A 282 2.18 18.01 -11.66
N ASN A 283 3.32 17.38 -11.76
CA ASN A 283 4.12 17.35 -12.97
C ASN A 283 3.97 15.93 -13.54
N ARG A 284 3.03 15.77 -14.43
CA ARG A 284 2.97 14.62 -15.34
C ARG A 284 3.56 15.10 -16.66
N GLY A 285 4.65 14.46 -17.08
CA GLY A 285 5.31 14.75 -18.33
C GLY A 285 4.43 14.48 -19.55
#